data_bbe2f3314771adba4d08462792ceab1b
#
_entry.id   bbe2f3314771adba4d08462792ceab1b
#
_cell.length_a   1.000
_cell.length_b   1.000
_cell.length_c   1.000
_cell.angle_alpha   90.00
_cell.angle_beta   90.00
_cell.angle_gamma   90.00
#
_symmetry.space_group_name_H-M   'P 1'
#
loop_
_entity.id
_entity.type
_entity.pdbx_description
1 polymer ?
#
loop_
_entity_poly.entity_id
_entity_poly.type
_entity_poly.pdbx_seq_one_letter_code
_entity_poly.pdbx_strand_id
1 'polypeptide(L)'
;TSTGPVIELARKNGIYRIASVDPNLEVKLNGRTIKPEKGIHDGDEIWIGPAGPSIHFFPIASTPALVPGRRDGAHVAPFIEQAAMEASATARRDDAKIFLREFTRELVREINPSTKIIAFAILILAVSGGLYIGFAQFNEARRGRRVIADQQAQLVAQQQELQRANVRLQQLLDSTTRIQNTIAMGEMMKATYGDGVCLIYGSFNFVESGTGRPLRYPETQTSESGTAVQNANDEPVLTPEGQGAIAEFPFAGTGFHVGDGYVLTNRHVTQPWEADDRAQSLNSTVKGVPRLRKFIAFFPGKTQPIVLKVKQTSRSEDLAVCSIDSKDLPPKIPILLLEKDPGSVAVGKLVVTMGYPSGTDRLLAAMDEPEARGVQQRYGSVEAQLGYFAEKKLIQPLTTQGNITDLKPGRIIYDARTGEGGSGAPLFGPSGRVIGVTFAIFTENTASNFAVPIRYAITLLEKSGWTSAAAPETDQKEAAAVNQPNPK
;
A
#
# COMPACT_ATOMS: atom_id res chain seq x y z
N THR A 1 6.24 -31.05 -17.41
CA THR A 1 7.58 -30.42 -17.62
C THR A 1 8.34 -31.31 -18.57
N SER A 2 8.44 -30.87 -19.86
CA SER A 2 9.25 -31.52 -20.88
C SER A 2 10.72 -31.46 -20.46
N THR A 3 11.37 -32.59 -20.45
CA THR A 3 12.82 -32.73 -20.12
C THR A 3 13.70 -32.66 -21.36
N GLY A 4 13.14 -32.33 -22.55
CA GLY A 4 13.84 -32.25 -23.83
C GLY A 4 13.83 -30.85 -24.44
N PRO A 5 14.61 -30.62 -25.49
CA PRO A 5 14.62 -29.34 -26.21
C PRO A 5 13.26 -29.07 -26.84
N VAL A 6 12.75 -27.86 -26.68
CA VAL A 6 11.44 -27.42 -27.22
C VAL A 6 11.47 -27.33 -28.76
N ILE A 7 12.60 -26.90 -29.30
CA ILE A 7 12.87 -26.80 -30.75
C ILE A 7 14.34 -27.14 -30.97
N GLU A 8 14.61 -27.98 -31.96
CA GLU A 8 15.97 -28.21 -32.45
C GLU A 8 16.17 -27.62 -33.84
N LEU A 9 17.26 -26.91 -34.01
CA LEU A 9 17.64 -26.32 -35.28
C LEU A 9 18.86 -27.06 -35.85
N ALA A 10 18.76 -27.56 -37.07
CA ALA A 10 19.86 -28.12 -37.78
C ALA A 10 20.29 -27.22 -38.94
N ARG A 11 21.62 -27.09 -39.17
CA ARG A 11 22.16 -26.38 -40.34
C ARG A 11 22.49 -27.36 -41.43
N LYS A 12 21.82 -27.27 -42.59
CA LYS A 12 22.05 -28.10 -43.75
C LYS A 12 22.20 -27.19 -44.98
N ASN A 13 23.31 -27.34 -45.70
CA ASN A 13 23.65 -26.53 -46.90
C ASN A 13 23.62 -25.00 -46.62
N GLY A 14 24.10 -24.57 -45.46
CA GLY A 14 24.13 -23.14 -45.13
C GLY A 14 22.82 -22.54 -44.60
N ILE A 15 21.71 -23.27 -44.71
CA ILE A 15 20.38 -22.82 -44.27
C ILE A 15 20.04 -23.53 -42.95
N TYR A 16 19.52 -22.78 -41.99
CA TYR A 16 18.98 -23.35 -40.75
C TYR A 16 17.57 -23.88 -41.01
N ARG A 17 17.30 -25.07 -40.49
CA ARG A 17 16.00 -25.74 -40.61
C ARG A 17 15.56 -26.23 -39.23
N ILE A 18 14.27 -26.31 -39.03
CA ILE A 18 13.69 -26.90 -37.81
C ILE A 18 13.81 -28.42 -37.95
N ALA A 19 14.64 -29.02 -37.12
CA ALA A 19 14.86 -30.47 -37.11
C ALA A 19 13.77 -31.20 -36.33
N SER A 20 13.41 -30.70 -35.17
CA SER A 20 12.35 -31.28 -34.31
C SER A 20 11.64 -30.19 -33.50
N VAL A 21 10.40 -30.45 -33.11
CA VAL A 21 9.56 -29.63 -32.25
C VAL A 21 8.88 -30.54 -31.25
N ASP A 22 8.79 -30.15 -29.99
CA ASP A 22 8.07 -30.90 -28.97
C ASP A 22 6.58 -31.04 -29.39
N PRO A 23 6.04 -32.26 -29.55
CA PRO A 23 4.68 -32.48 -30.01
C PRO A 23 3.60 -31.98 -29.06
N ASN A 24 3.96 -31.69 -27.79
CA ASN A 24 3.04 -31.21 -26.77
C ASN A 24 2.98 -29.69 -26.70
N LEU A 25 3.77 -28.98 -27.50
CA LEU A 25 3.83 -27.53 -27.53
C LEU A 25 3.40 -26.97 -28.89
N GLU A 26 2.51 -26.00 -28.89
CA GLU A 26 2.16 -25.28 -30.10
C GLU A 26 3.28 -24.28 -30.45
N VAL A 27 3.99 -24.53 -31.54
CA VAL A 27 5.06 -23.62 -32.01
C VAL A 27 4.69 -23.04 -33.35
N LYS A 28 4.79 -21.71 -33.49
CA LYS A 28 4.47 -20.97 -34.70
C LYS A 28 5.69 -20.22 -35.25
N LEU A 29 5.86 -20.22 -36.55
CA LEU A 29 6.83 -19.40 -37.28
C LEU A 29 6.07 -18.30 -38.03
N ASN A 30 6.33 -17.05 -37.69
CA ASN A 30 5.64 -15.90 -38.26
C ASN A 30 4.09 -16.05 -38.21
N GLY A 31 3.58 -16.50 -37.04
CA GLY A 31 2.15 -16.70 -36.82
C GLY A 31 1.51 -17.95 -37.41
N ARG A 32 2.26 -18.79 -38.14
CA ARG A 32 1.76 -20.04 -38.77
C ARG A 32 2.35 -21.27 -38.07
N THR A 33 1.54 -22.30 -37.89
CA THR A 33 1.99 -23.59 -37.31
C THR A 33 3.13 -24.19 -38.12
N ILE A 34 4.18 -24.62 -37.44
CA ILE A 34 5.42 -25.13 -38.03
C ILE A 34 5.23 -26.57 -38.52
N LYS A 35 5.78 -26.87 -39.70
CA LYS A 35 6.02 -28.24 -40.19
C LYS A 35 7.52 -28.56 -40.07
N PRO A 36 7.91 -29.78 -39.70
CA PRO A 36 9.30 -30.22 -39.71
C PRO A 36 9.98 -29.95 -41.06
N GLU A 37 11.30 -29.73 -41.04
CA GLU A 37 12.15 -29.42 -42.23
C GLU A 37 11.99 -28.02 -42.84
N LYS A 38 11.13 -27.15 -42.28
CA LYS A 38 11.01 -25.81 -42.84
C LYS A 38 12.27 -24.99 -42.54
N GLY A 39 12.77 -24.29 -43.59
CA GLY A 39 13.90 -23.37 -43.47
C GLY A 39 13.53 -22.13 -42.68
N ILE A 40 14.48 -21.62 -41.92
CA ILE A 40 14.38 -20.37 -41.17
C ILE A 40 15.32 -19.35 -41.81
N HIS A 41 14.80 -18.13 -41.98
CA HIS A 41 15.49 -17.02 -42.62
C HIS A 41 15.75 -15.88 -41.63
N ASP A 42 16.58 -14.96 -42.06
CA ASP A 42 16.85 -13.75 -41.31
C ASP A 42 15.59 -12.95 -41.02
N GLY A 43 15.38 -12.57 -39.74
CA GLY A 43 14.21 -11.84 -39.28
C GLY A 43 12.96 -12.70 -38.98
N ASP A 44 13.04 -14.02 -39.12
CA ASP A 44 11.94 -14.91 -38.76
C ASP A 44 11.70 -14.93 -37.27
N GLU A 45 10.42 -14.94 -36.86
CA GLU A 45 9.96 -14.95 -35.48
C GLU A 45 9.32 -16.29 -35.11
N ILE A 46 9.81 -16.93 -34.07
CA ILE A 46 9.34 -18.22 -33.56
C ILE A 46 8.59 -17.99 -32.24
N TRP A 47 7.33 -18.37 -32.19
CA TRP A 47 6.46 -18.30 -31.00
C TRP A 47 6.31 -19.67 -30.36
N ILE A 48 6.43 -19.76 -29.03
CA ILE A 48 6.36 -21.02 -28.27
C ILE A 48 5.14 -20.96 -27.33
N GLY A 49 4.07 -21.67 -27.72
CA GLY A 49 2.80 -21.68 -26.98
C GLY A 49 1.91 -20.45 -27.25
N PRO A 50 0.62 -20.48 -26.85
CA PRO A 50 -0.36 -19.42 -27.16
C PRO A 50 -0.10 -18.08 -26.45
N ALA A 51 0.65 -18.07 -25.35
CA ALA A 51 1.05 -16.87 -24.60
C ALA A 51 2.53 -16.92 -24.16
N GLY A 52 3.35 -17.73 -24.82
CA GLY A 52 4.74 -17.94 -24.49
C GLY A 52 5.70 -16.94 -25.15
N PRO A 53 7.01 -17.10 -24.91
CA PRO A 53 8.01 -16.20 -25.45
C PRO A 53 8.12 -16.29 -26.97
N SER A 54 8.48 -15.17 -27.62
CA SER A 54 8.90 -15.12 -29.04
C SER A 54 10.40 -15.01 -29.14
N ILE A 55 10.98 -15.68 -30.15
CA ILE A 55 12.43 -15.69 -30.42
C ILE A 55 12.63 -15.23 -31.87
N HIS A 56 13.40 -14.16 -32.05
CA HIS A 56 13.81 -13.68 -33.37
C HIS A 56 15.10 -14.34 -33.80
N PHE A 57 15.15 -14.82 -35.05
CA PHE A 57 16.28 -15.52 -35.61
C PHE A 57 17.12 -14.60 -36.49
N PHE A 58 18.42 -14.45 -36.17
CA PHE A 58 19.39 -13.68 -36.95
C PHE A 58 20.66 -14.50 -37.16
N PRO A 59 20.93 -15.01 -38.38
CA PRO A 59 22.17 -15.73 -38.66
C PRO A 59 23.34 -14.75 -38.78
N ILE A 60 24.34 -14.90 -37.95
CA ILE A 60 25.60 -14.16 -38.06
C ILE A 60 26.40 -14.80 -39.16
N ALA A 61 26.53 -14.11 -40.32
CA ALA A 61 27.43 -14.56 -41.42
C ALA A 61 28.89 -14.47 -40.97
N SER A 62 29.59 -15.59 -40.92
CA SER A 62 31.04 -15.59 -40.82
C SER A 62 31.61 -15.02 -42.10
N THR A 63 32.36 -13.91 -42.05
CA THR A 63 33.12 -13.38 -43.18
C THR A 63 34.06 -14.45 -43.70
N PRO A 64 34.00 -14.81 -45.00
CA PRO A 64 35.01 -15.74 -45.55
C PRO A 64 36.38 -15.08 -45.58
N ALA A 65 37.39 -15.81 -45.13
CA ALA A 65 38.78 -15.41 -45.26
C ALA A 65 39.10 -15.14 -46.73
N LEU A 66 39.65 -13.96 -47.04
CA LEU A 66 40.14 -13.60 -48.36
C LEU A 66 41.22 -14.60 -48.82
N VAL A 67 40.89 -15.52 -49.71
CA VAL A 67 41.87 -16.34 -50.46
C VAL A 67 42.32 -15.47 -51.61
N PRO A 68 43.63 -15.21 -51.78
CA PRO A 68 44.14 -14.45 -52.94
C PRO A 68 43.80 -15.21 -54.23
N GLY A 69 42.96 -14.67 -55.09
CA GLY A 69 42.68 -15.22 -56.39
C GLY A 69 43.87 -15.10 -57.30
N ARG A 70 44.27 -16.22 -57.86
CA ARG A 70 45.28 -16.35 -58.92
C ARG A 70 44.77 -15.59 -60.16
N ARG A 71 45.39 -14.48 -60.53
CA ARG A 71 45.15 -13.78 -61.78
C ARG A 71 45.98 -14.51 -62.88
N ASP A 72 45.28 -15.00 -63.91
CA ASP A 72 45.89 -15.52 -65.14
C ASP A 72 46.54 -14.38 -65.91
N GLY A 73 47.65 -14.72 -66.48
CA GLY A 73 48.71 -13.90 -67.02
C GLY A 73 48.34 -12.88 -68.08
N ALA A 74 48.83 -11.69 -67.89
CA ALA A 74 49.19 -10.82 -69.00
C ALA A 74 50.59 -11.16 -69.47
N HIS A 75 50.76 -11.46 -70.75
CA HIS A 75 52.05 -11.67 -71.40
C HIS A 75 52.91 -10.43 -71.22
N VAL A 76 53.81 -10.48 -70.29
CA VAL A 76 54.88 -9.50 -70.16
C VAL A 76 55.95 -9.89 -71.15
N ALA A 77 56.38 -8.92 -71.98
CA ALA A 77 57.43 -9.17 -73.00
C ALA A 77 58.60 -9.84 -72.39
N PRO A 78 59.25 -10.83 -73.06
CA PRO A 78 60.35 -11.67 -72.52
C PRO A 78 61.46 -10.88 -71.85
N PHE A 79 61.65 -9.64 -72.22
CA PHE A 79 62.66 -8.74 -71.70
C PHE A 79 62.43 -8.32 -70.22
N ILE A 80 61.15 -8.23 -69.83
CA ILE A 80 60.80 -7.87 -68.46
C ILE A 80 60.91 -9.07 -67.53
N GLU A 81 60.60 -10.26 -68.06
CA GLU A 81 60.72 -11.51 -67.32
C GLU A 81 62.20 -11.85 -66.98
N GLN A 82 63.13 -11.60 -67.92
CA GLN A 82 64.50 -11.82 -67.72
C GLN A 82 65.08 -10.80 -66.68
N ALA A 83 64.71 -9.53 -66.78
CA ALA A 83 65.15 -8.50 -65.84
C ALA A 83 64.56 -8.73 -64.42
N ALA A 84 63.38 -9.30 -64.34
CA ALA A 84 62.73 -9.63 -63.06
C ALA A 84 63.40 -10.84 -62.40
N MET A 85 63.90 -11.82 -63.20
CA MET A 85 64.65 -12.96 -62.71
C MET A 85 66.05 -12.55 -62.21
N GLU A 86 66.75 -11.66 -62.91
CA GLU A 86 68.01 -11.11 -62.46
C GLU A 86 67.91 -10.26 -61.20
N ALA A 87 66.90 -9.47 -61.09
CA ALA A 87 66.59 -8.66 -59.88
C ALA A 87 66.18 -9.52 -58.67
N SER A 88 65.61 -10.67 -58.87
CA SER A 88 65.23 -11.59 -57.79
C SER A 88 66.38 -12.44 -57.25
N ALA A 89 67.47 -12.53 -58.03
CA ALA A 89 68.68 -13.33 -57.70
C ALA A 89 69.68 -12.54 -56.88
N THR A 90 69.56 -11.21 -56.80
CA THR A 90 70.50 -10.38 -56.04
C THR A 90 69.87 -9.87 -54.76
N ALA A 91 70.28 -10.38 -53.65
CA ALA A 91 69.77 -10.10 -52.27
C ALA A 91 70.22 -8.73 -51.73
N ARG A 92 70.30 -7.67 -52.51
CA ARG A 92 70.58 -6.32 -52.06
C ARG A 92 69.52 -5.29 -52.52
N ARG A 93 68.85 -4.75 -51.56
CA ARG A 93 67.76 -3.75 -51.70
C ARG A 93 68.21 -2.45 -52.38
N ASP A 94 69.54 -2.19 -52.43
CA ASP A 94 70.11 -0.99 -53.00
C ASP A 94 70.32 -1.12 -54.52
N ASP A 95 70.57 -2.31 -55.04
CA ASP A 95 70.75 -2.52 -56.49
C ASP A 95 69.40 -2.39 -57.26
N ALA A 96 68.31 -2.78 -56.60
CA ALA A 96 67.00 -2.60 -57.18
C ALA A 96 66.59 -1.10 -57.29
N LYS A 97 67.06 -0.27 -56.41
CA LYS A 97 66.85 1.20 -56.49
C LYS A 97 67.73 1.84 -57.57
N ILE A 98 68.94 1.36 -57.74
CA ILE A 98 69.81 1.85 -58.82
C ILE A 98 69.31 1.41 -60.15
N PHE A 99 68.89 0.17 -60.32
CA PHE A 99 68.23 -0.35 -61.53
C PHE A 99 66.95 0.45 -61.91
N LEU A 100 66.06 0.61 -60.95
CA LEU A 100 64.85 1.40 -61.17
C LEU A 100 65.14 2.86 -61.55
N ARG A 101 66.21 3.42 -61.01
CA ARG A 101 66.62 4.82 -61.32
C ARG A 101 67.23 4.95 -62.70
N GLU A 102 68.07 3.98 -63.12
CA GLU A 102 68.70 3.95 -64.43
C GLU A 102 67.64 3.60 -65.50
N PHE A 103 66.85 2.61 -65.26
CA PHE A 103 65.73 2.21 -66.18
C PHE A 103 64.75 3.36 -66.38
N THR A 104 64.30 4.06 -65.34
CA THR A 104 63.44 5.21 -65.44
C THR A 104 64.14 6.39 -66.19
N ARG A 105 65.46 6.52 -66.00
CA ARG A 105 66.23 7.59 -66.66
C ARG A 105 66.38 7.31 -68.16
N GLU A 106 66.63 6.10 -68.56
CA GLU A 106 66.78 5.63 -69.99
C GLU A 106 65.43 5.74 -70.68
N LEU A 107 64.37 5.27 -70.06
CA LEU A 107 63.00 5.30 -70.58
C LEU A 107 62.50 6.74 -70.73
N VAL A 108 62.90 7.62 -69.85
CA VAL A 108 62.56 9.04 -69.92
C VAL A 108 63.41 9.78 -70.98
N ARG A 109 64.61 9.28 -71.34
CA ARG A 109 65.47 9.91 -72.32
C ARG A 109 65.05 9.74 -73.77
N GLU A 110 64.38 8.64 -74.11
CA GLU A 110 63.90 8.37 -75.47
C GLU A 110 62.54 9.00 -75.83
N ILE A 111 61.77 9.47 -74.88
CA ILE A 111 60.46 10.08 -75.12
C ILE A 111 60.62 11.51 -75.56
N ASN A 112 59.91 11.92 -76.61
CA ASN A 112 59.88 13.25 -77.15
C ASN A 112 59.48 14.31 -76.11
N PRO A 113 60.12 15.48 -76.02
CA PRO A 113 59.87 16.45 -74.93
C PRO A 113 58.39 16.90 -74.81
N SER A 114 57.66 16.97 -75.90
CA SER A 114 56.21 17.28 -75.89
C SER A 114 55.37 16.19 -75.23
N THR A 115 55.73 14.93 -75.46
CA THR A 115 55.03 13.80 -74.84
C THR A 115 55.27 13.71 -73.32
N LYS A 116 56.48 14.14 -72.85
CA LYS A 116 56.82 14.25 -71.42
C LYS A 116 55.92 15.28 -70.72
N ILE A 117 55.77 16.44 -71.37
CA ILE A 117 54.94 17.53 -70.84
C ILE A 117 53.47 17.09 -70.72
N ILE A 118 52.96 16.39 -71.79
CA ILE A 118 51.58 15.90 -71.77
C ILE A 118 51.38 14.80 -70.70
N ALA A 119 52.29 13.84 -70.59
CA ALA A 119 52.22 12.82 -69.59
C ALA A 119 52.29 13.37 -68.15
N PHE A 120 53.16 14.38 -67.92
CA PHE A 120 53.24 15.07 -66.66
C PHE A 120 51.99 15.89 -66.34
N ALA A 121 51.43 16.56 -67.31
CA ALA A 121 50.18 17.29 -67.15
C ALA A 121 49.01 16.34 -66.82
N ILE A 122 48.93 15.16 -67.49
CA ILE A 122 47.93 14.15 -67.18
C ILE A 122 48.10 13.60 -65.74
N LEU A 123 49.35 13.35 -65.36
CA LEU A 123 49.68 12.87 -63.98
C LEU A 123 49.29 13.93 -62.91
N ILE A 124 49.58 15.20 -63.15
CA ILE A 124 49.17 16.28 -62.24
C ILE A 124 47.63 16.34 -62.13
N LEU A 125 46.95 16.21 -63.28
CA LEU A 125 45.49 16.28 -63.36
C LEU A 125 44.87 15.06 -62.66
N ALA A 126 45.44 13.87 -62.79
CA ALA A 126 45.00 12.68 -62.09
C ALA A 126 45.21 12.77 -60.58
N VAL A 127 46.40 13.24 -60.14
CA VAL A 127 46.74 13.41 -58.72
C VAL A 127 45.86 14.52 -58.11
N SER A 128 45.74 15.67 -58.78
CA SER A 128 44.87 16.77 -58.27
C SER A 128 43.40 16.36 -58.24
N GLY A 129 42.92 15.63 -59.25
CA GLY A 129 41.57 15.04 -59.27
C GLY A 129 41.34 14.04 -58.14
N GLY A 130 42.30 13.17 -57.92
CA GLY A 130 42.28 12.18 -56.79
C GLY A 130 42.25 12.87 -55.40
N LEU A 131 43.09 13.91 -55.25
CA LEU A 131 43.11 14.72 -54.04
C LEU A 131 41.80 15.49 -53.81
N TYR A 132 41.21 16.05 -54.86
CA TYR A 132 39.94 16.74 -54.78
C TYR A 132 38.79 15.77 -54.43
N ILE A 133 38.72 14.61 -55.06
CA ILE A 133 37.72 13.57 -54.73
C ILE A 133 37.92 13.08 -53.29
N GLY A 134 39.13 12.77 -52.91
CA GLY A 134 39.43 12.38 -51.52
C GLY A 134 39.07 13.44 -50.49
N PHE A 135 39.33 14.73 -50.79
CA PHE A 135 38.96 15.82 -49.91
C PHE A 135 37.41 16.04 -49.86
N ALA A 136 36.75 15.88 -51.01
CA ALA A 136 35.27 15.98 -51.08
C ALA A 136 34.63 14.87 -50.26
N GLN A 137 35.05 13.62 -50.46
CA GLN A 137 34.56 12.47 -49.68
C GLN A 137 34.85 12.59 -48.19
N PHE A 138 36.07 13.07 -47.83
CA PHE A 138 36.39 13.30 -46.44
C PHE A 138 35.53 14.36 -45.77
N ASN A 139 35.24 15.43 -46.49
CA ASN A 139 34.33 16.48 -45.97
C ASN A 139 32.89 15.99 -45.84
N GLU A 140 32.42 15.19 -46.79
CA GLU A 140 31.08 14.59 -46.74
C GLU A 140 30.96 13.57 -45.62
N ALA A 141 31.96 12.72 -45.42
CA ALA A 141 32.02 11.81 -44.29
C ALA A 141 32.09 12.55 -42.92
N ARG A 142 32.81 13.69 -42.87
CA ARG A 142 32.80 14.55 -41.66
C ARG A 142 31.42 15.18 -41.38
N ARG A 143 30.71 15.65 -42.40
CA ARG A 143 29.37 16.18 -42.27
C ARG A 143 28.39 15.10 -41.84
N GLY A 144 28.44 13.91 -42.46
CA GLY A 144 27.62 12.77 -42.08
C GLY A 144 27.81 12.33 -40.62
N ARG A 145 29.07 12.28 -40.15
CA ARG A 145 29.37 11.95 -38.73
C ARG A 145 28.80 13.00 -37.75
N ARG A 146 28.83 14.28 -38.11
CA ARG A 146 28.23 15.34 -37.26
C ARG A 146 26.73 15.18 -37.17
N VAL A 147 26.04 14.98 -38.32
CA VAL A 147 24.59 14.80 -38.35
C VAL A 147 24.17 13.55 -37.52
N ILE A 148 24.90 12.44 -37.65
CA ILE A 148 24.65 11.22 -36.86
C ILE A 148 24.88 11.49 -35.36
N ALA A 149 25.96 12.19 -35.00
CA ALA A 149 26.25 12.53 -33.62
C ALA A 149 25.17 13.44 -33.02
N ASP A 150 24.70 14.44 -33.77
CA ASP A 150 23.61 15.32 -33.34
C ASP A 150 22.28 14.56 -33.20
N GLN A 151 21.95 13.66 -34.13
CA GLN A 151 20.79 12.81 -34.01
C GLN A 151 20.85 11.86 -32.81
N GLN A 152 22.03 11.25 -32.57
CA GLN A 152 22.24 10.42 -31.37
C GLN A 152 22.10 11.24 -30.08
N ALA A 153 22.65 12.45 -30.04
CA ALA A 153 22.49 13.33 -28.89
C ALA A 153 21.03 13.71 -28.63
N GLN A 154 20.27 13.99 -29.71
CA GLN A 154 18.83 14.25 -29.59
C GLN A 154 18.05 13.04 -29.10
N LEU A 155 18.34 11.83 -29.60
CA LEU A 155 17.70 10.60 -29.14
C LEU A 155 17.98 10.31 -27.66
N VAL A 156 19.22 10.49 -27.24
CA VAL A 156 19.59 10.35 -25.81
C VAL A 156 18.87 11.38 -24.96
N ALA A 157 18.78 12.64 -25.41
CA ALA A 157 18.04 13.67 -24.70
C ALA A 157 16.55 13.34 -24.57
N GLN A 158 15.91 12.87 -25.67
CA GLN A 158 14.53 12.44 -25.66
C GLN A 158 14.31 11.23 -24.74
N GLN A 159 15.20 10.25 -24.76
CA GLN A 159 15.13 9.10 -23.84
C GLN A 159 15.22 9.54 -22.37
N GLN A 160 16.12 10.49 -22.05
CA GLN A 160 16.22 11.03 -20.70
C GLN A 160 14.96 11.79 -20.27
N GLU A 161 14.36 12.56 -21.17
CA GLU A 161 13.09 13.24 -20.90
C GLU A 161 11.94 12.25 -20.66
N LEU A 162 11.85 11.20 -21.49
CA LEU A 162 10.86 10.13 -21.30
C LEU A 162 11.05 9.41 -19.95
N GLN A 163 12.30 9.11 -19.59
CA GLN A 163 12.57 8.50 -18.28
C GLN A 163 12.15 9.43 -17.12
N ARG A 164 12.48 10.73 -17.21
CA ARG A 164 12.06 11.71 -16.19
C ARG A 164 10.54 11.86 -16.13
N ALA A 165 9.85 11.83 -17.27
CA ALA A 165 8.41 11.88 -17.35
C ALA A 165 7.78 10.62 -16.73
N ASN A 166 8.32 9.44 -17.00
CA ASN A 166 7.86 8.18 -16.40
C ASN A 166 8.04 8.16 -14.88
N VAL A 167 9.20 8.60 -14.37
CA VAL A 167 9.42 8.71 -12.93
C VAL A 167 8.42 9.68 -12.28
N ARG A 168 8.17 10.84 -12.90
CA ARG A 168 7.15 11.79 -12.40
C ARG A 168 5.75 11.18 -12.43
N LEU A 169 5.39 10.48 -13.49
CA LEU A 169 4.10 9.80 -13.59
C LEU A 169 3.93 8.75 -12.49
N GLN A 170 4.94 7.93 -12.24
CA GLN A 170 4.93 6.97 -11.14
C GLN A 170 4.77 7.67 -9.78
N GLN A 171 5.51 8.74 -9.52
CA GLN A 171 5.37 9.51 -8.29
C GLN A 171 3.96 10.11 -8.11
N LEU A 172 3.36 10.59 -9.20
CA LEU A 172 1.97 11.09 -9.19
C LEU A 172 0.97 9.96 -8.94
N LEU A 173 1.12 8.80 -9.57
CA LEU A 173 0.28 7.62 -9.35
C LEU A 173 0.39 7.13 -7.91
N ASP A 174 1.60 7.03 -7.37
CA ASP A 174 1.83 6.64 -5.98
C ASP A 174 1.20 7.63 -4.99
N SER A 175 1.34 8.94 -5.25
CA SER A 175 0.72 9.96 -4.41
C SER A 175 -0.80 9.92 -4.49
N THR A 176 -1.38 9.73 -5.68
CA THR A 176 -2.81 9.61 -5.89
C THR A 176 -3.36 8.35 -5.19
N THR A 177 -2.67 7.23 -5.31
CA THR A 177 -3.04 5.98 -4.63
C THR A 177 -2.98 6.14 -3.11
N ARG A 178 -1.95 6.82 -2.58
CA ARG A 178 -1.87 7.14 -1.14
C ARG A 178 -3.02 8.01 -0.68
N ILE A 179 -3.38 9.05 -1.45
CA ILE A 179 -4.51 9.93 -1.14
C ILE A 179 -5.82 9.14 -1.16
N GLN A 180 -6.05 8.32 -2.18
CA GLN A 180 -7.24 7.47 -2.28
C GLN A 180 -7.34 6.49 -1.11
N ASN A 181 -6.25 5.81 -0.76
CA ASN A 181 -6.20 4.90 0.39
C ASN A 181 -6.44 5.65 1.71
N THR A 182 -5.95 6.89 1.81
CA THR A 182 -6.19 7.75 2.97
C THR A 182 -7.67 8.12 3.10
N ILE A 183 -8.33 8.49 2.00
CA ILE A 183 -9.77 8.83 2.00
C ILE A 183 -10.63 7.60 2.27
N ALA A 184 -10.29 6.46 1.66
CA ALA A 184 -11.05 5.22 1.78
C ALA A 184 -10.84 4.47 3.11
N MET A 185 -9.82 4.83 3.91
CA MET A 185 -9.49 4.10 5.14
C MET A 185 -10.64 4.05 6.13
N GLY A 186 -11.33 5.16 6.35
CA GLY A 186 -12.47 5.23 7.25
C GLY A 186 -13.62 4.31 6.82
N GLU A 187 -13.95 4.32 5.53
CA GLU A 187 -15.00 3.46 4.97
C GLU A 187 -14.61 1.98 5.03
N MET A 188 -13.37 1.66 4.66
CA MET A 188 -12.84 0.30 4.71
C MET A 188 -12.85 -0.25 6.13
N MET A 189 -12.38 0.53 7.13
CA MET A 189 -12.40 0.13 8.52
C MET A 189 -13.82 -0.08 9.03
N LYS A 190 -14.76 0.81 8.67
CA LYS A 190 -16.17 0.65 9.01
C LYS A 190 -16.79 -0.61 8.41
N ALA A 191 -16.53 -0.88 7.14
CA ALA A 191 -17.03 -2.08 6.47
C ALA A 191 -16.46 -3.37 7.07
N THR A 192 -15.18 -3.36 7.46
CA THR A 192 -14.49 -4.56 7.97
C THR A 192 -14.78 -4.81 9.44
N TYR A 193 -14.74 -3.77 10.27
CA TYR A 193 -14.72 -3.89 11.73
C TYR A 193 -15.91 -3.22 12.43
N GLY A 194 -16.73 -2.45 11.72
CA GLY A 194 -17.83 -1.69 12.32
C GLY A 194 -18.77 -2.53 13.15
N ASP A 195 -19.10 -3.74 12.69
CA ASP A 195 -19.97 -4.68 13.39
C ASP A 195 -19.32 -5.29 14.66
N GLY A 196 -18.02 -5.11 14.84
CA GLY A 196 -17.28 -5.51 16.05
C GLY A 196 -17.22 -4.41 17.13
N VAL A 197 -17.72 -3.20 16.83
CA VAL A 197 -17.76 -2.06 17.76
C VAL A 197 -19.18 -1.90 18.29
N CYS A 198 -19.36 -2.00 19.62
CA CYS A 198 -20.67 -1.97 20.25
C CYS A 198 -20.93 -0.67 21.01
N LEU A 199 -22.19 -0.28 21.04
CA LEU A 199 -22.70 0.71 21.98
C LEU A 199 -22.91 0.03 23.33
N ILE A 200 -22.20 0.48 24.36
CA ILE A 200 -22.42 0.07 25.73
C ILE A 200 -23.47 0.99 26.35
N TYR A 201 -24.48 0.39 26.94
CA TYR A 201 -25.46 1.07 27.76
C TYR A 201 -25.55 0.41 29.12
N GLY A 202 -25.67 1.22 30.13
CA GLY A 202 -25.86 0.74 31.49
C GLY A 202 -26.56 1.73 32.38
N SER A 203 -26.83 1.25 33.59
CA SER A 203 -27.32 2.08 34.67
C SER A 203 -26.72 1.62 36.00
N PHE A 204 -26.53 2.56 36.92
CA PHE A 204 -26.13 2.27 38.27
C PHE A 204 -27.02 3.00 39.26
N ASN A 205 -27.01 2.57 40.50
CA ASN A 205 -27.62 3.26 41.63
C ASN A 205 -26.68 3.21 42.84
N PHE A 206 -27.00 3.92 43.86
CA PHE A 206 -26.36 3.77 45.16
C PHE A 206 -27.28 2.94 46.07
N VAL A 207 -26.63 2.14 46.92
CA VAL A 207 -27.32 1.39 47.97
C VAL A 207 -26.74 1.75 49.34
N GLU A 208 -27.54 1.72 50.37
CA GLU A 208 -27.12 1.93 51.71
C GLU A 208 -26.10 0.88 52.16
N SER A 209 -25.00 1.33 52.77
CA SER A 209 -23.97 0.42 53.29
C SER A 209 -24.54 -0.43 54.43
N GLY A 210 -24.37 -1.73 54.38
CA GLY A 210 -24.82 -2.70 55.38
C GLY A 210 -26.18 -3.32 55.12
N THR A 211 -27.20 -2.57 54.67
CA THR A 211 -28.52 -3.12 54.35
C THR A 211 -28.73 -3.47 52.89
N GLY A 212 -27.98 -2.81 52.02
CA GLY A 212 -28.13 -2.96 50.56
C GLY A 212 -29.42 -2.36 49.97
N ARG A 213 -30.18 -1.59 50.78
CA ARG A 213 -31.37 -0.92 50.26
C ARG A 213 -31.00 0.12 49.23
N PRO A 214 -31.70 0.20 48.08
CA PRO A 214 -31.42 1.22 47.06
C PRO A 214 -31.82 2.61 47.57
N LEU A 215 -30.96 3.62 47.26
CA LEU A 215 -31.29 5.02 47.53
C LEU A 215 -32.35 5.49 46.52
N ARG A 216 -33.28 6.28 47.04
CA ARG A 216 -34.46 6.80 46.35
C ARG A 216 -34.49 8.31 46.40
N TYR A 217 -35.16 8.92 45.45
CA TYR A 217 -35.59 10.29 45.58
C TYR A 217 -36.62 10.41 46.71
N PRO A 218 -36.60 11.49 47.51
CA PRO A 218 -37.60 11.69 48.53
C PRO A 218 -38.98 11.78 47.89
N GLU A 219 -40.00 11.30 48.61
CA GLU A 219 -41.37 11.52 48.20
C GLU A 219 -41.64 13.02 48.16
N THR A 220 -42.21 13.49 47.05
CA THR A 220 -42.76 14.86 47.01
C THR A 220 -43.97 14.85 47.92
N GLN A 221 -43.78 15.11 49.20
CA GLN A 221 -44.93 15.35 50.08
C GLN A 221 -45.56 16.66 49.64
N THR A 222 -46.71 16.57 49.05
CA THR A 222 -47.71 17.64 48.95
C THR A 222 -48.26 17.91 50.36
N SER A 223 -47.43 18.26 51.31
CA SER A 223 -47.85 18.69 52.62
C SER A 223 -47.57 20.19 52.78
N GLU A 224 -48.51 20.89 53.23
CA GLU A 224 -48.58 22.36 53.46
C GLU A 224 -47.42 22.96 54.30
N SER A 225 -46.40 22.20 54.66
CA SER A 225 -45.23 22.66 55.41
C SER A 225 -43.96 21.82 55.32
N GLY A 226 -43.76 21.04 54.26
CA GLY A 226 -42.60 20.17 54.13
C GLY A 226 -41.62 20.66 53.06
N THR A 227 -40.63 21.42 53.45
CA THR A 227 -39.44 21.67 52.62
C THR A 227 -38.73 20.34 52.44
N ALA A 228 -38.68 19.81 51.23
CA ALA A 228 -37.83 18.67 50.92
C ALA A 228 -36.39 19.01 51.35
N VAL A 229 -35.72 18.13 52.03
CA VAL A 229 -34.30 18.30 52.38
C VAL A 229 -33.47 18.32 51.09
N GLN A 230 -32.93 19.46 50.82
CA GLN A 230 -32.11 19.69 49.62
C GLN A 230 -30.64 19.72 50.04
N ASN A 231 -29.77 19.34 49.08
CA ASN A 231 -28.31 19.47 49.27
C ASN A 231 -27.86 20.94 49.06
N ALA A 232 -26.57 21.21 49.20
CA ALA A 232 -26.00 22.54 49.00
C ALA A 232 -26.23 23.11 47.58
N ASN A 233 -26.64 22.28 46.63
CA ASN A 233 -26.92 22.63 45.22
C ASN A 233 -28.44 22.71 44.93
N ASP A 234 -29.28 22.74 45.92
CA ASP A 234 -30.75 22.78 45.83
C ASP A 234 -31.38 21.48 45.24
N GLU A 235 -30.59 20.35 45.21
CA GLU A 235 -31.05 19.05 44.74
C GLU A 235 -31.59 18.19 45.89
N PRO A 236 -32.58 17.31 45.64
CA PRO A 236 -33.16 16.47 46.69
C PRO A 236 -32.14 15.46 47.23
N VAL A 237 -32.00 15.37 48.55
CA VAL A 237 -31.13 14.39 49.20
C VAL A 237 -31.71 12.99 49.05
N LEU A 238 -30.88 12.05 48.53
CA LEU A 238 -31.31 10.66 48.39
C LEU A 238 -31.50 10.02 49.77
N THR A 239 -32.45 9.11 49.88
CA THR A 239 -32.78 8.40 51.12
C THR A 239 -32.94 6.90 50.85
N PRO A 240 -32.53 6.01 51.79
CA PRO A 240 -32.87 4.59 51.70
C PRO A 240 -34.32 4.27 52.10
N GLU A 241 -35.06 5.27 52.63
CA GLU A 241 -36.40 5.15 53.16
C GLU A 241 -37.44 5.75 52.21
N GLY A 242 -38.72 5.40 52.41
CA GLY A 242 -39.82 5.90 51.62
C GLY A 242 -40.15 5.05 50.36
N GLN A 243 -41.14 5.53 49.61
CA GLN A 243 -41.64 4.86 48.37
C GLN A 243 -41.28 5.63 47.08
N GLY A 244 -40.46 6.66 47.19
CA GLY A 244 -40.02 7.42 46.04
C GLY A 244 -39.26 6.56 44.99
N ALA A 245 -39.15 7.07 43.79
CA ALA A 245 -38.44 6.37 42.70
C ALA A 245 -37.00 6.08 43.05
N ILE A 246 -36.48 4.90 42.73
CA ILE A 246 -35.07 4.57 42.89
C ILE A 246 -34.25 5.57 42.05
N ALA A 247 -33.23 6.14 42.66
CA ALA A 247 -32.31 7.01 41.96
C ALA A 247 -31.36 6.16 41.10
N GLU A 248 -31.67 6.06 39.83
CA GLU A 248 -30.94 5.30 38.83
C GLU A 248 -30.31 6.26 37.80
N PHE A 249 -29.00 6.08 37.56
CA PHE A 249 -28.19 6.92 36.69
C PHE A 249 -27.81 6.14 35.44
N PRO A 250 -28.36 6.51 34.29
CA PRO A 250 -27.98 5.87 33.03
C PRO A 250 -26.64 6.41 32.53
N PHE A 251 -25.93 5.60 31.80
CA PHE A 251 -24.70 5.98 31.11
C PHE A 251 -24.56 5.24 29.78
N ALA A 252 -23.75 5.80 28.88
CA ALA A 252 -23.40 5.18 27.62
C ALA A 252 -21.89 5.25 27.38
N GLY A 253 -21.40 4.34 26.57
CA GLY A 253 -20.00 4.28 26.17
C GLY A 253 -19.83 3.42 24.93
N THR A 254 -18.60 3.23 24.52
CA THR A 254 -18.24 2.37 23.40
C THR A 254 -17.39 1.20 23.91
N GLY A 255 -17.51 0.06 23.24
CA GLY A 255 -16.60 -1.08 23.42
C GLY A 255 -16.35 -1.77 22.09
N PHE A 256 -15.36 -2.65 22.05
CA PHE A 256 -15.06 -3.41 20.84
C PHE A 256 -14.59 -4.84 21.16
N HIS A 257 -14.95 -5.76 20.29
CA HIS A 257 -14.68 -7.18 20.42
C HIS A 257 -13.24 -7.51 19.95
N VAL A 258 -12.50 -8.26 20.78
CA VAL A 258 -11.10 -8.63 20.54
C VAL A 258 -10.87 -10.15 20.47
N GLY A 259 -11.95 -10.91 20.28
CA GLY A 259 -11.91 -12.37 20.21
C GLY A 259 -12.38 -13.03 21.51
N ASP A 260 -12.81 -14.29 21.41
CA ASP A 260 -13.21 -15.18 22.52
C ASP A 260 -14.26 -14.57 23.46
N GLY A 261 -15.10 -13.66 22.94
CA GLY A 261 -16.11 -12.94 23.72
C GLY A 261 -15.53 -11.84 24.61
N TYR A 262 -14.25 -11.50 24.48
CA TYR A 262 -13.68 -10.38 25.21
C TYR A 262 -13.99 -9.04 24.53
N VAL A 263 -14.38 -8.06 25.33
CA VAL A 263 -14.69 -6.68 24.92
C VAL A 263 -13.82 -5.73 25.70
N LEU A 264 -13.11 -4.86 24.98
CA LEU A 264 -12.35 -3.76 25.58
C LEU A 264 -13.18 -2.49 25.65
N THR A 265 -13.02 -1.74 26.74
CA THR A 265 -13.57 -0.41 26.95
C THR A 265 -12.74 0.35 28.00
N ASN A 266 -13.15 1.56 28.37
CA ASN A 266 -12.54 2.27 29.49
C ASN A 266 -13.09 1.81 30.86
N ARG A 267 -12.29 2.01 31.90
CA ARG A 267 -12.71 1.70 33.26
C ARG A 267 -13.88 2.61 33.72
N HIS A 268 -13.83 3.91 33.42
CA HIS A 268 -14.89 4.82 33.79
C HIS A 268 -16.24 4.48 33.12
N VAL A 269 -16.26 3.76 31.99
CA VAL A 269 -17.48 3.20 31.39
C VAL A 269 -18.04 2.04 32.22
N THR A 270 -17.18 1.28 32.91
CA THR A 270 -17.61 0.18 33.80
C THR A 270 -17.85 0.63 35.23
N GLN A 271 -17.34 1.80 35.60
CA GLN A 271 -17.46 2.43 36.92
C GLN A 271 -17.84 3.90 36.77
N PRO A 272 -19.01 4.21 36.15
CA PRO A 272 -19.40 5.56 35.78
C PRO A 272 -19.59 6.51 36.98
N TRP A 273 -19.90 5.97 38.15
CA TRP A 273 -20.10 6.74 39.37
C TRP A 273 -18.86 7.52 39.83
N GLU A 274 -17.67 7.20 39.33
CA GLU A 274 -16.45 7.95 39.68
C GLU A 274 -16.33 9.27 38.92
N ALA A 275 -16.99 9.39 37.75
CA ALA A 275 -16.96 10.56 36.87
C ALA A 275 -18.31 11.33 36.82
N ASP A 276 -19.35 10.83 37.48
CA ASP A 276 -20.68 11.45 37.50
C ASP A 276 -20.79 12.37 38.73
N ASP A 277 -20.46 13.65 38.51
CA ASP A 277 -20.48 14.67 39.59
C ASP A 277 -21.88 14.83 40.22
N ARG A 278 -22.95 14.70 39.39
CA ARG A 278 -24.32 14.78 39.88
C ARG A 278 -24.66 13.61 40.78
N ALA A 279 -24.34 12.39 40.35
CA ALA A 279 -24.56 11.20 41.16
C ALA A 279 -23.75 11.25 42.46
N GLN A 280 -22.52 11.76 42.40
CA GLN A 280 -21.70 11.95 43.58
C GLN A 280 -22.26 13.03 44.55
N SER A 281 -22.74 14.16 44.01
CA SER A 281 -23.39 15.21 44.80
C SER A 281 -24.61 14.68 45.53
N LEU A 282 -25.51 13.99 44.84
CA LEU A 282 -26.71 13.37 45.41
C LEU A 282 -26.38 12.28 46.45
N ASN A 283 -25.26 11.58 46.31
CA ASN A 283 -24.81 10.55 47.26
C ASN A 283 -23.99 11.12 48.45
N SER A 284 -23.63 12.40 48.42
CA SER A 284 -22.70 13.00 49.36
C SER A 284 -23.15 12.89 50.85
N THR A 285 -24.42 12.96 51.09
CA THR A 285 -25.01 12.92 52.43
C THR A 285 -25.11 11.51 52.99
N VAL A 286 -25.59 10.55 52.20
CA VAL A 286 -25.84 9.17 52.65
C VAL A 286 -24.60 8.27 52.51
N LYS A 287 -23.68 8.65 51.59
CA LYS A 287 -22.48 7.87 51.25
C LYS A 287 -22.82 6.43 50.88
N GLY A 288 -23.83 6.27 50.04
CA GLY A 288 -24.24 4.98 49.52
C GLY A 288 -23.14 4.33 48.67
N VAL A 289 -23.14 3.01 48.64
CA VAL A 289 -22.21 2.20 47.85
C VAL A 289 -22.75 2.07 46.42
N PRO A 290 -21.97 2.39 45.37
CA PRO A 290 -22.45 2.27 44.00
C PRO A 290 -22.66 0.80 43.60
N ARG A 291 -23.71 0.54 42.84
CA ARG A 291 -24.06 -0.76 42.31
C ARG A 291 -24.46 -0.65 40.84
N LEU A 292 -23.76 -1.38 39.97
CA LEU A 292 -24.10 -1.53 38.59
C LEU A 292 -25.41 -2.34 38.48
N ARG A 293 -26.45 -1.76 37.91
CA ARG A 293 -27.77 -2.38 37.75
C ARG A 293 -27.91 -3.06 36.42
N LYS A 294 -27.43 -2.40 35.37
CA LYS A 294 -27.48 -2.88 34.00
C LYS A 294 -26.15 -2.60 33.32
N PHE A 295 -25.68 -3.54 32.53
CA PHE A 295 -24.48 -3.38 31.73
C PHE A 295 -24.59 -4.27 30.49
N ILE A 296 -24.97 -3.68 29.38
CA ILE A 296 -25.31 -4.38 28.15
C ILE A 296 -24.64 -3.71 26.95
N ALA A 297 -24.40 -4.50 25.90
CA ALA A 297 -23.83 -4.07 24.64
C ALA A 297 -24.81 -4.27 23.48
N PHE A 298 -24.94 -3.28 22.65
CA PHE A 298 -25.66 -3.36 21.39
C PHE A 298 -24.64 -3.43 20.26
N PHE A 299 -24.54 -4.57 19.57
CA PHE A 299 -23.73 -4.72 18.39
C PHE A 299 -24.53 -4.38 17.12
N PRO A 300 -23.94 -3.74 16.11
CA PRO A 300 -24.59 -3.47 14.84
C PRO A 300 -25.24 -4.71 14.24
N GLY A 301 -26.41 -4.53 13.64
CA GLY A 301 -27.14 -5.62 13.00
C GLY A 301 -27.78 -6.65 13.95
N LYS A 302 -27.53 -6.57 15.26
CA LYS A 302 -28.16 -7.44 16.26
C LYS A 302 -29.40 -6.74 16.84
N THR A 303 -30.47 -7.52 17.00
CA THR A 303 -31.77 -6.99 17.49
C THR A 303 -31.91 -7.04 19.00
N GLN A 304 -31.06 -7.81 19.67
CA GLN A 304 -31.08 -7.96 21.12
C GLN A 304 -29.74 -7.50 21.71
N PRO A 305 -29.78 -6.81 22.87
CA PRO A 305 -28.58 -6.47 23.61
C PRO A 305 -27.94 -7.72 24.24
N ILE A 306 -26.65 -7.64 24.47
CA ILE A 306 -25.87 -8.71 25.07
C ILE A 306 -25.36 -8.24 26.43
N VAL A 307 -25.50 -9.07 27.45
CA VAL A 307 -25.01 -8.77 28.79
C VAL A 307 -23.49 -8.81 28.82
N LEU A 308 -22.87 -7.75 29.31
CA LEU A 308 -21.45 -7.66 29.57
C LEU A 308 -21.14 -7.94 31.05
N LYS A 309 -20.03 -8.65 31.31
CA LYS A 309 -19.47 -8.89 32.63
C LYS A 309 -18.09 -8.29 32.73
N VAL A 310 -17.86 -7.43 33.72
CA VAL A 310 -16.54 -6.85 33.97
C VAL A 310 -15.62 -7.95 34.49
N LYS A 311 -14.50 -8.21 33.81
CA LYS A 311 -13.50 -9.21 34.19
C LYS A 311 -12.33 -8.58 34.93
N GLN A 312 -11.77 -7.52 34.39
CA GLN A 312 -10.58 -6.85 34.93
C GLN A 312 -10.62 -5.36 34.60
N THR A 313 -10.15 -4.55 35.51
CA THR A 313 -10.00 -3.10 35.32
C THR A 313 -8.61 -2.63 35.68
N SER A 314 -8.12 -1.60 35.01
CA SER A 314 -6.91 -0.87 35.39
C SER A 314 -7.26 0.58 35.69
N ARG A 315 -6.91 1.01 36.90
CA ARG A 315 -7.16 2.39 37.35
C ARG A 315 -6.13 3.35 36.76
N SER A 316 -4.88 2.92 36.67
CA SER A 316 -3.77 3.75 36.17
C SER A 316 -3.91 4.12 34.71
N GLU A 317 -4.42 3.19 33.88
CA GLU A 317 -4.57 3.37 32.46
C GLU A 317 -6.02 3.65 32.02
N ASP A 318 -6.98 3.66 32.98
CA ASP A 318 -8.40 3.81 32.67
C ASP A 318 -8.93 2.80 31.64
N LEU A 319 -8.56 1.53 31.78
CA LEU A 319 -8.96 0.44 30.90
C LEU A 319 -9.82 -0.60 31.64
N ALA A 320 -10.73 -1.22 30.90
CA ALA A 320 -11.50 -2.36 31.37
C ALA A 320 -11.60 -3.45 30.31
N VAL A 321 -11.50 -4.69 30.78
CA VAL A 321 -11.77 -5.90 30.01
C VAL A 321 -13.09 -6.46 30.50
N CYS A 322 -14.02 -6.60 29.57
CA CYS A 322 -15.31 -7.23 29.78
C CYS A 322 -15.39 -8.57 29.02
N SER A 323 -16.36 -9.40 29.39
CA SER A 323 -16.63 -10.64 28.69
C SER A 323 -18.12 -10.80 28.37
N ILE A 324 -18.39 -11.47 27.30
CA ILE A 324 -19.70 -11.99 26.88
C ILE A 324 -19.71 -13.49 27.22
N ASP A 325 -20.79 -14.01 27.78
CA ASP A 325 -20.92 -15.46 27.94
C ASP A 325 -20.92 -16.13 26.55
N SER A 326 -20.19 -17.23 26.41
CA SER A 326 -19.99 -17.90 25.13
C SER A 326 -21.32 -18.31 24.43
N LYS A 327 -22.34 -18.62 25.21
CA LYS A 327 -23.70 -18.92 24.72
C LYS A 327 -24.42 -17.71 24.12
N ASP A 328 -24.07 -16.52 24.56
CA ASP A 328 -24.69 -15.25 24.16
C ASP A 328 -23.86 -14.52 23.11
N LEU A 329 -22.65 -15.03 22.78
CA LEU A 329 -21.79 -14.47 21.77
C LEU A 329 -22.37 -14.72 20.37
N PRO A 330 -22.83 -13.69 19.65
CA PRO A 330 -23.39 -13.88 18.32
C PRO A 330 -22.32 -14.41 17.34
N PRO A 331 -22.70 -15.30 16.43
CA PRO A 331 -21.81 -15.74 15.38
C PRO A 331 -21.42 -14.57 14.48
N LYS A 332 -20.17 -14.58 13.99
CA LYS A 332 -19.67 -13.64 12.99
C LYS A 332 -19.55 -12.16 13.45
N ILE A 333 -19.34 -11.90 14.75
CA ILE A 333 -18.88 -10.58 15.15
C ILE A 333 -17.42 -10.43 14.76
N PRO A 334 -17.02 -9.37 14.01
CA PRO A 334 -15.63 -9.13 13.67
C PRO A 334 -14.74 -9.03 14.92
N ILE A 335 -13.55 -9.59 14.80
CA ILE A 335 -12.49 -9.48 15.82
C ILE A 335 -11.59 -8.33 15.41
N LEU A 336 -11.45 -7.33 16.27
CA LEU A 336 -10.57 -6.21 16.02
C LEU A 336 -9.14 -6.62 16.37
N LEU A 337 -8.26 -6.58 15.38
CA LEU A 337 -6.86 -6.97 15.54
C LEU A 337 -6.09 -5.87 16.28
N LEU A 338 -5.32 -6.26 17.29
CA LEU A 338 -4.53 -5.34 18.11
C LEU A 338 -3.13 -5.19 17.53
N GLU A 339 -2.62 -3.95 17.52
CA GLU A 339 -1.26 -3.66 17.07
C GLU A 339 -0.25 -4.02 18.16
N LYS A 340 0.77 -4.79 17.79
CA LYS A 340 1.83 -5.21 18.69
C LYS A 340 3.16 -4.48 18.44
N ASP A 341 3.31 -3.90 17.22
CA ASP A 341 4.50 -3.14 16.89
C ASP A 341 4.41 -1.69 17.40
N PRO A 342 5.22 -1.29 18.37
CA PRO A 342 5.23 0.08 18.86
C PRO A 342 5.72 1.08 17.82
N GLY A 343 6.46 0.66 16.79
CA GLY A 343 6.94 1.51 15.69
C GLY A 343 5.83 1.96 14.73
N SER A 344 4.66 1.32 14.77
CA SER A 344 3.50 1.69 13.98
C SER A 344 2.87 3.03 14.39
N VAL A 345 3.14 3.50 15.63
CA VAL A 345 2.56 4.70 16.24
C VAL A 345 3.57 5.85 16.17
N ALA A 346 3.31 6.83 15.30
CA ALA A 346 4.15 8.01 15.15
C ALA A 346 3.32 9.26 14.85
N VAL A 347 3.81 10.44 15.26
CA VAL A 347 3.18 11.74 14.97
C VAL A 347 3.00 11.92 13.46
N GLY A 348 1.86 12.48 13.04
CA GLY A 348 1.48 12.68 11.64
C GLY A 348 0.88 11.45 10.95
N LYS A 349 0.87 10.27 11.60
CA LYS A 349 0.21 9.09 11.06
C LYS A 349 -1.31 9.22 11.10
N LEU A 350 -1.94 8.72 10.03
CA LEU A 350 -3.38 8.66 9.93
C LEU A 350 -3.97 7.73 10.98
N VAL A 351 -5.12 8.12 11.54
CA VAL A 351 -5.90 7.31 12.48
C VAL A 351 -7.38 7.37 12.14
N VAL A 352 -8.06 6.28 12.45
CA VAL A 352 -9.52 6.18 12.38
C VAL A 352 -10.04 5.74 13.73
N THR A 353 -11.08 6.40 14.24
CA THR A 353 -11.82 5.93 15.42
C THR A 353 -13.27 5.66 15.09
N MET A 354 -13.83 4.66 15.74
CA MET A 354 -15.22 4.25 15.57
C MET A 354 -15.90 4.10 16.92
N GLY A 355 -17.01 4.82 17.13
CA GLY A 355 -17.69 4.77 18.42
C GLY A 355 -19.07 5.38 18.36
N TYR A 356 -19.63 5.59 19.55
CA TYR A 356 -21.00 6.09 19.74
C TYR A 356 -21.01 7.40 20.55
N PRO A 357 -20.38 8.48 20.03
CA PRO A 357 -20.44 9.78 20.70
C PRO A 357 -21.88 10.24 20.81
N SER A 358 -22.24 10.86 21.94
CA SER A 358 -23.59 11.28 22.31
C SER A 358 -24.63 10.14 22.35
N GLY A 359 -24.16 8.87 22.33
CA GLY A 359 -25.02 7.71 22.54
C GLY A 359 -26.33 7.73 21.73
N THR A 360 -27.47 7.70 22.44
CA THR A 360 -28.84 7.67 21.86
C THR A 360 -29.19 8.95 21.12
N ASP A 361 -28.76 10.12 21.64
CA ASP A 361 -29.14 11.43 21.08
C ASP A 361 -28.65 11.58 19.65
N ARG A 362 -27.46 11.05 19.35
CA ARG A 362 -26.93 11.03 17.98
C ARG A 362 -27.76 10.13 17.05
N LEU A 363 -28.24 8.99 17.55
CA LEU A 363 -29.07 8.08 16.76
C LEU A 363 -30.41 8.76 16.42
N LEU A 364 -30.99 9.50 17.38
CA LEU A 364 -32.17 10.33 17.16
C LEU A 364 -31.87 11.45 16.15
N ALA A 365 -30.73 12.14 16.30
CA ALA A 365 -30.35 13.25 15.42
C ALA A 365 -30.06 12.81 13.98
N ALA A 366 -29.81 11.53 13.74
CA ALA A 366 -29.62 10.96 12.41
C ALA A 366 -30.93 10.60 11.70
N MET A 367 -32.09 10.72 12.39
CA MET A 367 -33.40 10.45 11.85
C MET A 367 -34.08 11.75 11.41
N ASP A 368 -35.14 11.63 10.61
CA ASP A 368 -35.99 12.75 10.31
C ASP A 368 -36.70 13.25 11.57
N GLU A 369 -36.85 14.57 11.70
CA GLU A 369 -37.41 15.20 12.93
C GLU A 369 -38.77 14.66 13.38
N PRO A 370 -39.73 14.38 12.48
CA PRO A 370 -41.02 13.79 12.87
C PRO A 370 -40.86 12.36 13.43
N GLU A 371 -39.95 11.55 12.83
CA GLU A 371 -39.67 10.19 13.28
C GLU A 371 -38.98 10.20 14.63
N ALA A 372 -37.94 11.04 14.81
CA ALA A 372 -37.26 11.20 16.09
C ALA A 372 -38.20 11.58 17.23
N ARG A 373 -39.09 12.55 16.99
CA ARG A 373 -40.13 12.92 17.97
C ARG A 373 -41.09 11.77 18.25
N GLY A 374 -41.48 11.02 17.23
CA GLY A 374 -42.34 9.83 17.39
C GLY A 374 -41.68 8.76 18.26
N VAL A 375 -40.37 8.52 18.07
CA VAL A 375 -39.62 7.58 18.90
C VAL A 375 -39.53 8.05 20.34
N GLN A 376 -39.23 9.34 20.59
CA GLN A 376 -39.14 9.89 21.93
C GLN A 376 -40.47 9.84 22.67
N GLN A 377 -41.58 10.12 22.01
CA GLN A 377 -42.92 10.06 22.60
C GLN A 377 -43.35 8.62 22.87
N ARG A 378 -43.01 7.68 22.00
CA ARG A 378 -43.46 6.28 22.13
C ARG A 378 -42.63 5.49 23.11
N TYR A 379 -41.30 5.78 23.19
CA TYR A 379 -40.35 5.06 24.02
C TYR A 379 -39.80 6.01 25.09
N GLY A 380 -40.43 5.99 26.26
CA GLY A 380 -40.16 6.93 27.37
C GLY A 380 -38.81 6.72 28.09
N SER A 381 -38.04 5.67 27.76
CA SER A 381 -36.72 5.44 28.35
C SER A 381 -35.68 5.26 27.26
N VAL A 382 -34.44 5.64 27.57
CA VAL A 382 -33.29 5.45 26.68
C VAL A 382 -33.10 3.98 26.27
N GLU A 383 -33.34 3.05 27.19
CA GLU A 383 -33.27 1.64 26.90
C GLU A 383 -34.28 1.17 25.86
N ALA A 384 -35.55 1.63 26.01
CA ALA A 384 -36.63 1.30 25.08
C ALA A 384 -36.34 1.89 23.68
N GLN A 385 -35.76 3.10 23.62
CA GLN A 385 -35.30 3.72 22.37
C GLN A 385 -34.16 2.89 21.75
N LEU A 386 -33.18 2.44 22.53
CA LEU A 386 -32.11 1.58 22.07
C LEU A 386 -32.61 0.23 21.55
N GLY A 387 -33.63 -0.35 22.22
CA GLY A 387 -34.33 -1.54 21.73
C GLY A 387 -34.94 -1.32 20.36
N TYR A 388 -35.63 -0.21 20.15
CA TYR A 388 -36.19 0.20 18.85
C TYR A 388 -35.08 0.34 17.80
N PHE A 389 -33.98 1.04 18.11
CA PHE A 389 -32.88 1.21 17.18
C PHE A 389 -32.22 -0.11 16.83
N ALA A 390 -32.06 -1.03 17.78
CA ALA A 390 -31.53 -2.37 17.55
C ALA A 390 -32.43 -3.18 16.62
N GLU A 391 -33.75 -3.18 16.88
CA GLU A 391 -34.73 -3.85 16.02
C GLU A 391 -34.71 -3.32 14.59
N LYS A 392 -34.58 -2.01 14.42
CA LYS A 392 -34.48 -1.33 13.12
C LYS A 392 -33.06 -1.40 12.50
N LYS A 393 -32.09 -1.98 13.19
CA LYS A 393 -30.68 -2.06 12.77
C LYS A 393 -30.03 -0.69 12.54
N LEU A 394 -30.47 0.32 13.28
CA LEU A 394 -29.99 1.69 13.20
C LEU A 394 -28.76 1.94 14.08
N ILE A 395 -28.42 1.00 14.95
CA ILE A 395 -27.22 1.10 15.78
C ILE A 395 -25.98 0.87 14.90
N GLN A 396 -25.31 1.97 14.55
CA GLN A 396 -24.11 1.97 13.73
C GLN A 396 -23.09 2.94 14.33
N PRO A 397 -21.80 2.54 14.44
CA PRO A 397 -20.78 3.44 14.97
C PRO A 397 -20.51 4.61 14.03
N LEU A 398 -20.27 5.79 14.60
CA LEU A 398 -19.69 6.91 13.88
C LEU A 398 -18.21 6.59 13.61
N THR A 399 -17.82 6.76 12.38
CA THR A 399 -16.42 6.65 11.95
C THR A 399 -15.89 8.05 11.69
N THR A 400 -14.78 8.39 12.33
CA THR A 400 -14.07 9.65 12.10
C THR A 400 -12.60 9.38 11.87
N GLN A 401 -11.96 10.28 11.11
CA GLN A 401 -10.58 10.15 10.68
C GLN A 401 -9.81 11.41 11.03
N GLY A 402 -8.54 11.25 11.35
CA GLY A 402 -7.61 12.32 11.68
C GLY A 402 -6.18 11.82 11.71
N ASN A 403 -5.32 12.52 12.44
CA ASN A 403 -3.90 12.18 12.56
C ASN A 403 -3.46 12.16 14.02
N ILE A 404 -2.38 11.44 14.31
CA ILE A 404 -1.68 11.55 15.58
C ILE A 404 -0.98 12.90 15.62
N THR A 405 -1.35 13.74 16.59
CA THR A 405 -0.79 15.10 16.75
C THR A 405 0.37 15.15 17.74
N ASP A 406 0.36 14.28 18.76
CA ASP A 406 1.44 14.18 19.74
C ASP A 406 1.42 12.79 20.41
N LEU A 407 2.55 12.44 21.04
CA LEU A 407 2.71 11.22 21.81
C LEU A 407 3.28 11.56 23.19
N LYS A 408 2.60 11.11 24.24
CA LYS A 408 3.06 11.24 25.64
C LYS A 408 3.20 9.85 26.27
N PRO A 409 3.97 9.70 27.32
CA PRO A 409 3.97 8.46 28.09
C PRO A 409 2.53 8.10 28.50
N GLY A 410 2.03 6.95 28.03
CA GLY A 410 0.69 6.46 28.32
C GLY A 410 -0.46 7.11 27.55
N ARG A 411 -0.21 8.01 26.58
CA ARG A 411 -1.27 8.68 25.81
C ARG A 411 -0.88 8.88 24.36
N ILE A 412 -1.82 8.59 23.45
CA ILE A 412 -1.79 8.99 22.05
C ILE A 412 -2.72 10.19 21.93
N ILE A 413 -2.23 11.30 21.38
CA ILE A 413 -3.00 12.52 21.15
C ILE A 413 -3.32 12.60 19.66
N TYR A 414 -4.58 12.82 19.31
CA TYR A 414 -5.04 12.81 17.92
C TYR A 414 -6.19 13.79 17.71
N ASP A 415 -6.46 14.16 16.44
CA ASP A 415 -7.44 15.18 16.06
C ASP A 415 -8.73 14.62 15.39
N ALA A 416 -8.86 13.29 15.24
CA ALA A 416 -10.12 12.70 14.79
C ALA A 416 -11.25 13.00 15.80
N ARG A 417 -12.39 13.49 15.32
CA ARG A 417 -13.48 13.93 16.19
C ARG A 417 -14.10 12.78 16.98
N THR A 418 -14.25 13.01 18.26
CA THR A 418 -15.03 12.14 19.17
C THR A 418 -15.71 13.01 20.23
N GLY A 419 -16.44 12.43 21.16
CA GLY A 419 -17.14 13.12 22.22
C GLY A 419 -17.57 12.17 23.34
N GLU A 420 -18.36 12.65 24.26
CA GLU A 420 -18.96 11.85 25.31
C GLU A 420 -19.68 10.63 24.72
N GLY A 421 -19.54 9.45 25.32
CA GLY A 421 -19.99 8.17 24.72
C GLY A 421 -19.01 7.54 23.73
N GLY A 422 -18.03 8.29 23.20
CA GLY A 422 -16.92 7.76 22.42
C GLY A 422 -15.85 7.08 23.27
N SER A 423 -15.88 7.21 24.58
CA SER A 423 -14.99 6.51 25.52
C SER A 423 -15.09 5.01 25.32
N GLY A 424 -13.92 4.33 25.21
CA GLY A 424 -13.82 2.91 24.93
C GLY A 424 -13.78 2.56 23.44
N ALA A 425 -13.85 3.54 22.53
CA ALA A 425 -13.75 3.32 21.11
C ALA A 425 -12.35 2.85 20.68
N PRO A 426 -12.23 1.95 19.68
CA PRO A 426 -10.95 1.60 19.09
C PRO A 426 -10.38 2.77 18.30
N LEU A 427 -9.09 3.03 18.45
CA LEU A 427 -8.30 3.90 17.60
C LEU A 427 -7.44 3.03 16.67
N PHE A 428 -7.74 3.02 15.38
CA PHE A 428 -7.01 2.28 14.36
C PHE A 428 -5.84 3.10 13.83
N GLY A 429 -4.70 2.43 13.64
CA GLY A 429 -3.54 2.97 12.94
C GLY A 429 -3.55 2.68 11.44
N PRO A 430 -2.51 3.10 10.71
CA PRO A 430 -2.40 2.90 9.26
C PRO A 430 -2.40 1.44 8.81
N SER A 431 -2.02 0.51 9.70
CA SER A 431 -2.05 -0.94 9.45
C SER A 431 -3.46 -1.54 9.49
N GLY A 432 -4.50 -0.75 9.82
CA GLY A 432 -5.85 -1.25 10.07
C GLY A 432 -5.99 -2.00 11.40
N ARG A 433 -4.97 -1.97 12.26
CA ARG A 433 -4.99 -2.56 13.60
C ARG A 433 -5.25 -1.50 14.66
N VAL A 434 -5.83 -1.91 15.77
CA VAL A 434 -6.10 -1.01 16.90
C VAL A 434 -4.79 -0.67 17.60
N ILE A 435 -4.45 0.61 17.66
CA ILE A 435 -3.26 1.16 18.30
C ILE A 435 -3.54 1.75 19.69
N GLY A 436 -4.82 2.02 20.00
CA GLY A 436 -5.22 2.59 21.28
C GLY A 436 -6.71 2.45 21.56
N VAL A 437 -7.07 2.74 22.82
CA VAL A 437 -8.45 2.83 23.31
C VAL A 437 -8.75 4.30 23.60
N THR A 438 -9.69 4.88 22.86
CA THR A 438 -10.10 6.27 23.01
C THR A 438 -10.69 6.52 24.39
N PHE A 439 -10.32 7.62 25.02
CA PHE A 439 -11.04 8.15 26.17
C PHE A 439 -11.29 9.65 25.95
N ALA A 440 -12.55 10.06 26.09
CA ALA A 440 -12.90 11.46 25.91
C ALA A 440 -12.56 12.21 27.21
N ILE A 441 -11.71 13.22 27.11
CA ILE A 441 -11.54 14.21 28.19
C ILE A 441 -12.26 15.46 27.72
N PHE A 442 -13.24 15.90 28.47
CA PHE A 442 -13.87 17.21 28.33
C PHE A 442 -12.84 18.30 28.65
N THR A 443 -12.27 18.88 27.61
CA THR A 443 -11.65 20.19 27.74
C THR A 443 -12.28 21.08 26.68
N GLU A 444 -13.08 22.04 27.13
CA GLU A 444 -13.86 22.95 26.29
C GLU A 444 -13.04 23.71 25.24
N ASN A 445 -11.72 23.62 25.26
CA ASN A 445 -10.81 24.42 24.44
C ASN A 445 -9.76 23.64 23.64
N THR A 446 -9.77 22.32 23.57
CA THR A 446 -8.77 21.59 22.80
C THR A 446 -9.41 20.73 21.71
N ALA A 447 -9.02 20.98 20.44
CA ALA A 447 -9.38 20.13 19.29
C ALA A 447 -8.65 18.76 19.35
N SER A 448 -8.18 18.35 20.53
CA SER A 448 -7.35 17.16 20.73
C SER A 448 -8.08 16.11 21.53
N ASN A 449 -8.10 14.90 21.03
CA ASN A 449 -8.60 13.71 21.70
C ASN A 449 -7.46 12.81 22.15
N PHE A 450 -7.75 11.91 23.06
CA PHE A 450 -6.76 11.07 23.71
C PHE A 450 -7.13 9.60 23.59
N ALA A 451 -6.11 8.74 23.43
CA ALA A 451 -6.28 7.30 23.54
C ALA A 451 -5.17 6.70 24.41
N VAL A 452 -5.53 5.67 25.14
CA VAL A 452 -4.58 4.83 25.88
C VAL A 452 -3.90 3.90 24.87
N PRO A 453 -2.56 3.85 24.79
CA PRO A 453 -1.87 2.94 23.90
C PRO A 453 -2.27 1.48 24.10
N ILE A 454 -2.50 0.76 23.00
CA ILE A 454 -3.07 -0.60 23.03
C ILE A 454 -2.22 -1.61 23.80
N ARG A 455 -0.91 -1.41 23.93
CA ARG A 455 -0.03 -2.29 24.70
C ARG A 455 -0.50 -2.49 26.15
N TYR A 456 -1.09 -1.46 26.76
CA TYR A 456 -1.62 -1.56 28.13
C TYR A 456 -2.89 -2.43 28.16
N ALA A 457 -3.74 -2.31 27.13
CA ALA A 457 -4.92 -3.15 27.01
C ALA A 457 -4.55 -4.61 26.71
N ILE A 458 -3.53 -4.88 25.90
CA ILE A 458 -3.01 -6.23 25.66
C ILE A 458 -2.55 -6.86 27.00
N THR A 459 -1.76 -6.14 27.78
CA THR A 459 -1.31 -6.62 29.11
C THR A 459 -2.49 -6.93 30.05
N LEU A 460 -3.54 -6.09 30.03
CA LEU A 460 -4.75 -6.30 30.83
C LEU A 460 -5.56 -7.51 30.36
N LEU A 461 -5.68 -7.69 29.04
CA LEU A 461 -6.33 -8.83 28.39
C LEU A 461 -5.64 -10.15 28.75
N GLU A 462 -4.32 -10.21 28.64
CA GLU A 462 -3.51 -11.39 28.98
C GLU A 462 -3.72 -11.79 30.47
N LYS A 463 -3.73 -10.82 31.38
CA LYS A 463 -4.07 -11.05 32.80
C LYS A 463 -5.50 -11.55 33.00
N SER A 464 -6.40 -11.29 32.06
CA SER A 464 -7.80 -11.74 32.10
C SER A 464 -8.01 -13.14 31.48
N GLY A 465 -6.94 -13.76 30.95
CA GLY A 465 -6.99 -15.07 30.31
C GLY A 465 -7.27 -15.03 28.81
N TRP A 466 -7.22 -13.87 28.20
CA TRP A 466 -7.33 -13.73 26.74
C TRP A 466 -6.06 -14.25 26.03
N THR A 467 -6.24 -14.99 24.96
CA THR A 467 -5.16 -15.42 24.08
C THR A 467 -5.27 -14.67 22.76
N SER A 468 -4.17 -14.15 22.28
CA SER A 468 -4.16 -13.41 21.01
C SER A 468 -4.77 -14.22 19.88
N ALA A 469 -5.84 -13.73 19.28
CA ALA A 469 -6.37 -14.35 18.06
C ALA A 469 -5.27 -14.40 16.98
N ALA A 470 -5.02 -15.57 16.43
CA ALA A 470 -4.15 -15.69 15.25
C ALA A 470 -4.78 -14.88 14.11
N ALA A 471 -3.98 -14.04 13.45
CA ALA A 471 -4.43 -13.35 12.25
C ALA A 471 -4.89 -14.41 11.22
N PRO A 472 -6.04 -14.24 10.55
CA PRO A 472 -6.47 -15.17 9.51
C PRO A 472 -5.36 -15.25 8.44
N GLU A 473 -5.07 -16.45 7.95
CA GLU A 473 -3.97 -16.75 7.01
C GLU A 473 -4.00 -15.93 5.70
N THR A 474 -5.13 -15.31 5.38
CA THR A 474 -5.30 -14.44 4.22
C THR A 474 -4.47 -13.16 4.30
N ASP A 475 -4.34 -12.55 5.48
CA ASP A 475 -3.59 -11.29 5.65
C ASP A 475 -2.08 -11.47 5.55
N GLN A 476 -1.57 -12.69 5.84
CA GLN A 476 -0.14 -13.00 5.71
C GLN A 476 0.32 -13.10 4.25
N LYS A 477 -0.56 -13.49 3.32
CA LYS A 477 -0.22 -13.60 1.89
C LYS A 477 -0.23 -12.25 1.18
N GLU A 478 -1.13 -11.33 1.55
CA GLU A 478 -1.14 -9.97 0.99
C GLU A 478 0.00 -9.11 1.52
N ALA A 479 0.33 -9.19 2.80
CA ALA A 479 1.48 -8.48 3.37
C ALA A 479 2.82 -9.00 2.81
N ALA A 480 2.93 -10.28 2.48
CA ALA A 480 4.10 -10.87 1.85
C ALA A 480 4.23 -10.48 0.36
N ALA A 481 3.11 -10.26 -0.34
CA ALA A 481 3.11 -9.83 -1.74
C ALA A 481 3.52 -8.36 -1.93
N VAL A 482 3.25 -7.51 -0.94
CA VAL A 482 3.62 -6.07 -0.98
C VAL A 482 5.11 -5.85 -0.69
N ASN A 483 5.78 -6.80 -0.02
CA ASN A 483 7.19 -6.67 0.39
C ASN A 483 8.20 -7.43 -0.51
N GLN A 484 7.80 -7.96 -1.66
CA GLN A 484 8.77 -8.51 -2.61
C GLN A 484 9.34 -7.37 -3.46
N PRO A 485 10.66 -7.12 -3.43
CA PRO A 485 11.28 -6.20 -4.36
C PRO A 485 11.16 -6.80 -5.77
N ASN A 486 10.61 -6.00 -6.69
CA ASN A 486 10.49 -6.34 -8.11
C ASN A 486 11.87 -6.79 -8.63
N PRO A 487 12.03 -7.99 -9.20
CA PRO A 487 13.27 -8.39 -9.82
C PRO A 487 13.56 -7.47 -11.02
N LYS A 488 14.79 -6.98 -11.07
CA LYS A 488 15.34 -6.13 -12.13
C LYS A 488 15.34 -6.82 -13.49
#